data_de4492d31c14094c23b35b8bcadece47
#
_entry.id   de4492d31c14094c23b35b8bcadece47
#
_cell.length_a   1.000
_cell.length_b   1.000
_cell.length_c   1.000
_cell.angle_alpha   90.00
_cell.angle_beta   90.00
_cell.angle_gamma   90.00
#
_symmetry.space_group_name_H-M   'P 1'
#
loop_
_entity.id
_entity.type
_entity.pdbx_description
1 polymer ?
#
loop_
_entity_poly.entity_id
_entity_poly.type
_entity_poly.pdbx_seq_one_letter_code
_entity_poly.pdbx_strand_id
1 'polypeptide(L)'
;ILSGAITLAFALFAALPAARSAARVSPIMAMSGTNLKIRRRKRKTKKIHNFEAYYARLNLKRNKGRTAITILSLVMSITVFIALQGFSSLLNAASALQDNHVGDYQITNESIGFTTDDLNTLRKNEAVQSVAAIQFSLYEQNENGLLDEISLEFQLKPGETFQVVGLNDEYWDYFMGDQLPEEQLGQLKAGNACIVRNPIPMSYGEDVLKFTNIEAGENICVAGMELNVLKTLDGYDGYLGIGNGGFTNGVQVIVDDAIYERLTGKDTYSEFLPTLNEGADREIFDTFIESFCARTP
;
A
#
# COMPACT_ATOMS: atom_id res chain seq x y z
N ILE A 1 22.42 18.34 8.08
CA ILE A 1 23.86 18.60 8.41
C ILE A 1 24.75 17.57 7.70
N LEU A 2 24.47 16.27 7.73
CA LEU A 2 25.30 15.22 7.12
C LEU A 2 25.40 15.37 5.59
N SER A 3 24.30 15.66 4.89
CA SER A 3 24.27 15.85 3.44
C SER A 3 25.10 17.06 3.00
N GLY A 4 25.05 18.15 3.76
CA GLY A 4 25.87 19.34 3.50
C GLY A 4 27.36 19.09 3.64
N ALA A 5 27.78 18.33 4.64
CA ALA A 5 29.19 17.96 4.84
C ALA A 5 29.71 17.06 3.70
N ILE A 6 28.89 16.11 3.26
CA ILE A 6 29.22 15.22 2.13
C ILE A 6 29.35 16.03 0.84
N THR A 7 28.42 16.94 0.56
CA THR A 7 28.45 17.80 -0.64
C THR A 7 29.69 18.69 -0.65
N LEU A 8 30.04 19.29 0.49
CA LEU A 8 31.25 20.11 0.63
C LEU A 8 32.54 19.30 0.40
N ALA A 9 32.61 18.08 0.95
CA ALA A 9 33.74 17.18 0.72
C ALA A 9 33.91 16.84 -0.78
N PHE A 10 32.81 16.47 -1.47
CA PHE A 10 32.84 16.21 -2.90
C PHE A 10 33.23 17.44 -3.72
N ALA A 11 32.75 18.62 -3.38
CA ALA A 11 33.14 19.87 -4.05
C ALA A 11 34.64 20.17 -3.89
N LEU A 12 35.23 19.97 -2.70
CA LEU A 12 36.67 20.11 -2.46
C LEU A 12 37.47 19.09 -3.22
N PHE A 13 37.06 17.82 -3.26
CA PHE A 13 37.74 16.78 -4.06
C PHE A 13 37.67 17.07 -5.56
N ALA A 14 36.56 17.59 -6.06
CA ALA A 14 36.42 17.98 -7.47
C ALA A 14 37.29 19.18 -7.86
N ALA A 15 37.52 20.13 -6.94
CA ALA A 15 38.34 21.32 -7.16
C ALA A 15 39.85 21.03 -7.11
N LEU A 16 40.28 19.99 -6.39
CA LEU A 16 41.71 19.64 -6.20
C LEU A 16 42.52 19.48 -7.50
N PRO A 17 42.04 18.78 -8.54
CA PRO A 17 42.79 18.63 -9.79
C PRO A 17 43.00 19.97 -10.53
N ALA A 18 41.98 20.83 -10.51
CA ALA A 18 42.01 22.16 -11.11
C ALA A 18 42.98 23.08 -10.37
N ALA A 19 42.93 23.10 -9.03
CA ALA A 19 43.82 23.87 -8.18
C ALA A 19 45.30 23.42 -8.34
N ARG A 20 45.55 22.08 -8.36
CA ARG A 20 46.88 21.54 -8.62
C ARG A 20 47.42 21.89 -10.03
N SER A 21 46.53 21.90 -11.02
CA SER A 21 46.90 22.29 -12.39
C SER A 21 47.26 23.78 -12.44
N ALA A 22 46.48 24.65 -11.82
CA ALA A 22 46.72 26.09 -11.74
C ALA A 22 48.02 26.43 -11.00
N ALA A 23 48.29 25.74 -9.87
CA ALA A 23 49.51 25.94 -9.08
C ALA A 23 50.81 25.52 -9.80
N ARG A 24 50.73 24.69 -10.83
CA ARG A 24 51.90 24.22 -11.63
C ARG A 24 52.19 25.07 -12.87
N VAL A 25 51.31 26.00 -13.22
CA VAL A 25 51.50 26.87 -14.38
C VAL A 25 52.21 28.12 -13.92
N SER A 26 53.48 28.27 -14.38
CA SER A 26 54.23 29.51 -14.16
C SER A 26 53.52 30.68 -14.85
N PRO A 27 53.46 31.91 -14.24
CA PRO A 27 52.89 33.08 -14.87
C PRO A 27 53.46 33.37 -16.27
N ILE A 28 54.72 33.10 -16.50
CA ILE A 28 55.36 33.26 -17.78
C ILE A 28 54.84 32.26 -18.84
N MET A 29 54.56 31.02 -18.43
CA MET A 29 53.97 30.02 -19.33
C MET A 29 52.48 30.28 -19.66
N ALA A 30 51.76 30.98 -18.77
CA ALA A 30 50.40 31.39 -19.03
C ALA A 30 50.30 32.55 -20.04
N MET A 31 51.30 33.40 -20.06
CA MET A 31 51.39 34.55 -20.99
C MET A 31 52.05 34.20 -22.34
N SER A 32 53.00 33.26 -22.39
CA SER A 32 53.55 32.73 -23.63
C SER A 32 52.62 31.65 -24.15
N GLY A 33 51.82 31.93 -25.18
CA GLY A 33 50.96 30.95 -25.84
C GLY A 33 51.73 29.64 -26.09
N THR A 34 51.30 28.57 -25.49
CA THR A 34 51.94 27.25 -25.56
C THR A 34 52.20 26.83 -26.99
N ASN A 35 53.45 26.74 -27.35
CA ASN A 35 53.88 26.07 -28.57
C ASN A 35 53.47 24.60 -28.51
N LEU A 36 52.33 24.29 -29.04
CA LEU A 36 51.87 22.93 -29.22
C LEU A 36 52.81 22.22 -30.19
N LYS A 37 53.72 21.40 -29.68
CA LYS A 37 54.52 20.46 -30.49
C LYS A 37 53.53 19.52 -31.22
N ILE A 38 53.15 19.90 -32.44
CA ILE A 38 52.32 19.06 -33.31
C ILE A 38 53.18 17.91 -33.81
N ARG A 39 53.10 16.76 -33.17
CA ARG A 39 53.72 15.52 -33.62
C ARG A 39 52.95 15.00 -34.84
N ARG A 40 53.39 15.36 -36.05
CA ARG A 40 52.79 14.87 -37.30
C ARG A 40 53.01 13.36 -37.42
N ARG A 41 52.00 12.58 -37.09
CA ARG A 41 51.97 11.15 -37.40
C ARG A 41 51.39 10.99 -38.81
N LYS A 42 52.18 10.42 -39.75
CA LYS A 42 51.69 10.07 -41.09
C LYS A 42 50.51 9.10 -40.95
N ARG A 43 49.28 9.56 -41.20
CA ARG A 43 48.08 8.73 -41.23
C ARG A 43 47.81 8.29 -42.65
N LYS A 44 47.60 6.98 -42.85
CA LYS A 44 47.06 6.43 -44.12
C LYS A 44 45.63 7.02 -44.31
N THR A 45 45.44 7.61 -45.48
CA THR A 45 44.13 8.16 -45.89
C THR A 45 43.10 7.03 -46.01
N LYS A 46 42.21 6.88 -45.07
CA LYS A 46 41.01 6.05 -45.19
C LYS A 46 39.90 6.89 -45.81
N LYS A 47 39.21 6.36 -46.82
CA LYS A 47 37.98 6.96 -47.36
C LYS A 47 36.94 7.09 -46.23
N ILE A 48 36.54 8.31 -45.96
CA ILE A 48 35.59 8.65 -44.91
C ILE A 48 34.22 8.64 -45.59
N HIS A 49 33.39 7.68 -45.26
CA HIS A 49 32.04 7.50 -45.85
C HIS A 49 31.00 8.46 -45.25
N ASN A 50 31.16 8.83 -43.97
CA ASN A 50 30.36 9.81 -43.25
C ASN A 50 31.29 10.78 -42.50
N PHE A 51 31.49 11.97 -43.06
CA PHE A 51 32.38 12.98 -42.50
C PHE A 51 31.92 13.46 -41.12
N GLU A 52 30.62 13.66 -40.94
CA GLU A 52 30.01 14.14 -39.67
C GLU A 52 30.24 13.15 -38.54
N ALA A 53 29.94 11.87 -38.74
CA ALA A 53 30.17 10.82 -37.76
C ALA A 53 31.69 10.63 -37.42
N TYR A 54 32.55 10.77 -38.42
CA TYR A 54 33.97 10.71 -38.20
C TYR A 54 34.47 11.91 -37.39
N TYR A 55 34.01 13.11 -37.68
CA TYR A 55 34.35 14.33 -36.97
C TYR A 55 33.87 14.31 -35.52
N ALA A 56 32.62 13.87 -35.29
CA ALA A 56 32.04 13.68 -33.95
C ALA A 56 32.90 12.69 -33.15
N ARG A 57 33.27 11.54 -33.73
CA ARG A 57 34.12 10.54 -33.08
C ARG A 57 35.56 11.06 -32.77
N LEU A 58 36.11 11.93 -33.62
CA LEU A 58 37.38 12.59 -33.35
C LEU A 58 37.30 13.58 -32.18
N ASN A 59 36.24 14.37 -32.12
CA ASN A 59 35.99 15.29 -31.01
C ASN A 59 35.77 14.55 -29.67
N LEU A 60 35.03 13.46 -29.66
CA LEU A 60 34.85 12.59 -28.49
C LEU A 60 36.19 11.98 -28.02
N LYS A 61 37.06 11.57 -28.98
CA LYS A 61 38.39 11.03 -28.66
C LYS A 61 39.38 12.08 -28.16
N ARG A 62 39.26 13.35 -28.59
CA ARG A 62 40.19 14.43 -28.22
C ARG A 62 40.07 14.80 -26.73
N ASN A 63 38.84 14.75 -26.18
CA ASN A 63 38.57 15.10 -24.80
C ASN A 63 37.88 13.97 -24.02
N LYS A 64 38.49 12.77 -24.05
CA LYS A 64 37.90 11.55 -23.45
C LYS A 64 37.44 11.74 -22.00
N GLY A 65 38.21 12.49 -21.19
CA GLY A 65 37.84 12.75 -19.80
C GLY A 65 36.57 13.58 -19.67
N ARG A 66 36.45 14.66 -20.44
CA ARG A 66 35.19 15.47 -20.43
C ARG A 66 34.00 14.68 -20.93
N THR A 67 34.16 13.94 -22.02
CA THR A 67 33.11 13.12 -22.60
C THR A 67 32.68 12.04 -21.61
N ALA A 68 33.60 11.37 -20.93
CA ALA A 68 33.27 10.37 -19.92
C ALA A 68 32.48 10.96 -18.73
N ILE A 69 32.91 12.13 -18.23
CA ILE A 69 32.22 12.81 -17.14
C ILE A 69 30.79 13.24 -17.56
N THR A 70 30.66 13.77 -18.79
CA THR A 70 29.32 14.18 -19.30
C THR A 70 28.39 12.99 -19.45
N ILE A 71 28.87 11.86 -20.00
CA ILE A 71 28.08 10.64 -20.14
C ILE A 71 27.72 10.08 -18.77
N LEU A 72 28.69 10.03 -17.83
CA LEU A 72 28.42 9.55 -16.47
C LEU A 72 27.39 10.43 -15.76
N SER A 73 27.51 11.76 -15.89
CA SER A 73 26.52 12.69 -15.32
C SER A 73 25.12 12.49 -15.90
N LEU A 74 25.03 12.28 -17.23
CA LEU A 74 23.75 12.01 -17.89
C LEU A 74 23.14 10.68 -17.40
N VAL A 75 23.94 9.62 -17.35
CA VAL A 75 23.49 8.31 -16.84
C VAL A 75 23.02 8.42 -15.40
N MET A 76 23.80 9.07 -14.53
CA MET A 76 23.42 9.29 -13.12
C MET A 76 22.10 10.05 -13.02
N SER A 77 21.93 11.12 -13.80
CA SER A 77 20.70 11.92 -13.80
C SER A 77 19.46 11.10 -14.21
N ILE A 78 19.59 10.31 -15.28
CA ILE A 78 18.51 9.43 -15.75
C ILE A 78 18.20 8.35 -14.71
N THR A 79 19.24 7.74 -14.12
CA THR A 79 19.05 6.70 -13.10
C THR A 79 18.34 7.24 -11.87
N VAL A 80 18.74 8.43 -11.38
CA VAL A 80 18.06 9.09 -10.24
C VAL A 80 16.61 9.43 -10.59
N PHE A 81 16.35 9.92 -11.79
CA PHE A 81 15.00 10.23 -12.24
C PHE A 81 14.12 8.99 -12.28
N ILE A 82 14.60 7.88 -12.87
CA ILE A 82 13.85 6.61 -12.91
C ILE A 82 13.63 6.06 -11.49
N ALA A 83 14.64 6.12 -10.63
CA ALA A 83 14.51 5.67 -9.25
C ALA A 83 13.49 6.49 -8.46
N LEU A 84 13.49 7.82 -8.61
CA LEU A 84 12.51 8.70 -7.97
C LEU A 84 11.10 8.46 -8.51
N GLN A 85 10.96 8.25 -9.82
CA GLN A 85 9.67 7.97 -10.43
C GLN A 85 9.13 6.61 -9.99
N GLY A 86 9.99 5.57 -9.93
CA GLY A 86 9.62 4.26 -9.38
C GLY A 86 9.23 4.33 -7.91
N PHE A 87 10.00 5.08 -7.11
CA PHE A 87 9.69 5.29 -5.69
C PHE A 87 8.38 6.09 -5.50
N SER A 88 8.16 7.13 -6.30
CA SER A 88 6.90 7.88 -6.30
C SER A 88 5.70 7.02 -6.67
N SER A 89 5.86 6.10 -7.62
CA SER A 89 4.82 5.14 -8.00
C SER A 89 4.51 4.15 -6.86
N LEU A 90 5.53 3.70 -6.12
CA LEU A 90 5.34 2.85 -4.94
C LEU A 90 4.68 3.60 -3.78
N LEU A 91 4.96 4.89 -3.64
CA LEU A 91 4.34 5.75 -2.62
C LEU A 91 2.96 6.28 -3.06
N ASN A 92 2.56 6.05 -4.30
CA ASN A 92 1.24 6.43 -4.76
C ASN A 92 0.20 5.46 -4.19
N ALA A 93 -0.01 5.59 -2.87
CA ALA A 93 -1.02 4.83 -2.12
C ALA A 93 -2.42 4.99 -2.74
N ALA A 94 -2.68 6.09 -3.44
CA ALA A 94 -3.96 6.32 -4.11
C ALA A 94 -4.26 5.26 -5.18
N SER A 95 -3.27 4.79 -5.96
CA SER A 95 -3.51 3.71 -6.92
C SER A 95 -3.69 2.34 -6.24
N ALA A 96 -2.92 2.07 -5.19
CA ALA A 96 -3.09 0.83 -4.43
C ALA A 96 -4.41 0.81 -3.63
N LEU A 97 -4.87 1.96 -3.19
CA LEU A 97 -6.18 2.13 -2.54
C LEU A 97 -7.31 1.97 -3.55
N GLN A 98 -7.19 2.50 -4.76
CA GLN A 98 -8.21 2.43 -5.81
C GLN A 98 -8.42 0.99 -6.34
N ASP A 99 -7.38 0.16 -6.32
CA ASP A 99 -7.46 -1.24 -6.75
C ASP A 99 -8.00 -2.20 -5.66
N ASN A 100 -7.99 -1.77 -4.38
CA ASN A 100 -8.35 -2.61 -3.23
C ASN A 100 -9.46 -2.04 -2.34
N HIS A 101 -10.00 -0.87 -2.65
CA HIS A 101 -11.07 -0.25 -1.85
C HIS A 101 -12.43 -0.35 -2.52
N VAL A 102 -13.39 -0.74 -1.69
CA VAL A 102 -14.82 -0.58 -1.97
C VAL A 102 -15.14 0.91 -1.79
N GLY A 103 -15.49 1.61 -2.85
CA GLY A 103 -15.94 2.99 -2.78
C GLY A 103 -14.88 4.06 -3.06
N ASP A 104 -15.34 5.29 -3.17
CA ASP A 104 -14.54 6.48 -3.44
C ASP A 104 -13.95 7.11 -2.18
N TYR A 105 -14.56 6.84 -1.02
CA TYR A 105 -14.17 7.36 0.29
C TYR A 105 -14.15 6.25 1.34
N GLN A 106 -13.34 6.44 2.35
CA GLN A 106 -13.27 5.60 3.55
C GLN A 106 -13.46 6.48 4.78
N ILE A 107 -14.47 6.19 5.57
CA ILE A 107 -14.82 6.94 6.77
C ILE A 107 -14.79 5.95 7.93
N THR A 108 -13.90 6.15 8.89
CA THR A 108 -13.69 5.23 10.02
C THR A 108 -14.02 5.88 11.34
N ASN A 109 -14.57 5.11 12.26
CA ASN A 109 -14.74 5.48 13.67
C ASN A 109 -14.32 4.31 14.55
N GLU A 110 -13.10 4.43 15.10
CA GLU A 110 -12.47 3.37 15.90
C GLU A 110 -12.90 3.43 17.39
N SER A 111 -13.64 4.45 17.80
CA SER A 111 -14.00 4.65 19.22
C SER A 111 -15.37 4.13 19.56
N ILE A 112 -16.42 4.81 19.11
CA ILE A 112 -17.82 4.46 19.46
C ILE A 112 -18.58 3.84 18.30
N GLY A 113 -18.05 3.89 17.09
CA GLY A 113 -18.68 3.44 15.87
C GLY A 113 -19.75 4.40 15.35
N PHE A 114 -20.23 4.10 14.16
CA PHE A 114 -21.35 4.78 13.51
C PHE A 114 -22.66 4.05 13.75
N THR A 115 -23.75 4.79 13.76
CA THR A 115 -25.09 4.22 13.92
C THR A 115 -25.71 3.88 12.56
N THR A 116 -26.80 3.12 12.58
CA THR A 116 -27.65 2.90 11.39
C THR A 116 -28.24 4.20 10.84
N ASP A 117 -28.46 5.21 11.68
CA ASP A 117 -28.93 6.53 11.23
C ASP A 117 -27.83 7.28 10.46
N ASP A 118 -26.58 7.11 10.84
CA ASP A 118 -25.43 7.65 10.10
C ASP A 118 -25.32 7.01 8.72
N LEU A 119 -25.46 5.68 8.62
CA LEU A 119 -25.51 4.96 7.35
C LEU A 119 -26.65 5.47 6.46
N ASN A 120 -27.85 5.64 7.03
CA ASN A 120 -29.00 6.17 6.32
C ASN A 120 -28.81 7.63 5.88
N THR A 121 -28.06 8.40 6.63
CA THR A 121 -27.72 9.80 6.28
C THR A 121 -26.82 9.85 5.06
N LEU A 122 -25.80 8.98 4.99
CA LEU A 122 -24.96 8.85 3.81
C LEU A 122 -25.75 8.36 2.59
N ARG A 123 -26.57 7.33 2.74
CA ARG A 123 -27.39 6.76 1.65
C ARG A 123 -28.41 7.76 1.07
N LYS A 124 -28.87 8.74 1.85
CA LYS A 124 -29.80 9.78 1.40
C LYS A 124 -29.13 10.93 0.64
N ASN A 125 -27.81 11.02 0.63
CA ASN A 125 -27.10 12.06 -0.11
C ASN A 125 -27.19 11.77 -1.60
N GLU A 126 -27.65 12.75 -2.38
CA GLU A 126 -27.86 12.63 -3.85
C GLU A 126 -26.58 12.29 -4.61
N ALA A 127 -25.41 12.61 -4.06
CA ALA A 127 -24.12 12.30 -4.66
C ALA A 127 -23.72 10.83 -4.49
N VAL A 128 -24.35 10.09 -3.56
CA VAL A 128 -23.98 8.72 -3.17
C VAL A 128 -24.77 7.70 -3.99
N GLN A 129 -24.05 6.76 -4.61
CA GLN A 129 -24.63 5.63 -5.31
C GLN A 129 -24.92 4.47 -4.38
N SER A 130 -23.96 4.12 -3.54
CA SER A 130 -24.03 3.01 -2.58
C SER A 130 -23.10 3.27 -1.39
N VAL A 131 -23.34 2.61 -0.28
CA VAL A 131 -22.48 2.67 0.90
C VAL A 131 -22.21 1.26 1.39
N ALA A 132 -21.03 0.75 1.13
CA ALA A 132 -20.57 -0.46 1.77
C ALA A 132 -20.19 -0.15 3.23
N ALA A 133 -20.49 -1.06 4.15
CA ALA A 133 -20.33 -0.84 5.58
C ALA A 133 -19.74 -2.07 6.27
N ILE A 134 -18.83 -1.84 7.22
CA ILE A 134 -18.19 -2.86 8.02
C ILE A 134 -18.50 -2.63 9.49
N GLN A 135 -18.90 -3.71 10.16
CA GLN A 135 -18.90 -3.84 11.61
C GLN A 135 -17.73 -4.70 12.02
N PHE A 136 -17.03 -4.33 13.09
CA PHE A 136 -15.82 -5.04 13.51
C PHE A 136 -15.72 -5.12 15.03
N SER A 137 -15.40 -6.29 15.53
CA SER A 137 -15.05 -6.52 16.93
C SER A 137 -13.82 -7.40 17.04
N LEU A 138 -12.88 -6.97 17.87
CA LEU A 138 -11.67 -7.69 18.22
C LEU A 138 -11.78 -8.20 19.66
N TYR A 139 -11.43 -9.45 19.86
CA TYR A 139 -11.41 -10.10 21.16
C TYR A 139 -10.01 -10.71 21.40
N GLU A 140 -9.44 -10.38 22.54
CA GLU A 140 -8.13 -10.87 22.96
C GLU A 140 -8.27 -11.94 24.05
N GLN A 141 -7.37 -12.91 24.04
CA GLN A 141 -7.32 -13.93 25.10
C GLN A 141 -6.77 -13.31 26.39
N ASN A 142 -7.41 -13.63 27.52
CA ASN A 142 -6.89 -13.32 28.83
C ASN A 142 -5.71 -14.27 29.21
N GLU A 143 -5.12 -14.08 30.39
CA GLU A 143 -3.99 -14.87 30.88
C GLU A 143 -4.27 -16.39 30.94
N ASN A 144 -5.54 -16.79 30.98
CA ASN A 144 -5.97 -18.19 30.99
C ASN A 144 -6.27 -18.75 29.58
N GLY A 145 -6.08 -17.94 28.53
CA GLY A 145 -6.36 -18.32 27.15
C GLY A 145 -7.86 -18.34 26.79
N LEU A 146 -8.69 -17.64 27.57
CA LEU A 146 -10.13 -17.53 27.34
C LEU A 146 -10.50 -16.13 26.85
N LEU A 147 -11.61 -16.04 26.13
CA LEU A 147 -12.20 -14.76 25.75
C LEU A 147 -13.27 -14.38 26.80
N ASP A 148 -13.18 -13.18 27.35
CA ASP A 148 -14.08 -12.74 28.42
C ASP A 148 -15.46 -12.27 27.91
N GLU A 149 -15.50 -11.72 26.68
CA GLU A 149 -16.70 -11.06 26.15
C GLU A 149 -17.50 -11.93 25.17
N ILE A 150 -16.94 -13.02 24.64
CA ILE A 150 -17.59 -13.88 23.66
C ILE A 150 -17.23 -15.35 23.92
N SER A 151 -18.21 -16.24 23.77
CA SER A 151 -17.99 -17.68 23.95
C SER A 151 -17.75 -18.39 22.62
N LEU A 152 -16.76 -19.29 22.61
CA LEU A 152 -16.44 -20.15 21.46
C LEU A 152 -16.51 -21.61 21.92
N GLU A 153 -17.03 -22.50 21.06
CA GLU A 153 -16.96 -23.96 21.32
C GLU A 153 -15.70 -24.61 20.70
N PHE A 154 -14.84 -23.83 20.07
CA PHE A 154 -13.54 -24.25 19.60
C PHE A 154 -12.43 -23.50 20.33
N GLN A 155 -11.21 -24.05 20.31
CA GLN A 155 -10.08 -23.48 21.03
C GLN A 155 -9.14 -22.72 20.11
N LEU A 156 -8.89 -21.46 20.46
CA LEU A 156 -7.82 -20.67 19.85
C LEU A 156 -6.46 -21.15 20.38
N LYS A 157 -5.41 -21.02 19.56
CA LYS A 157 -4.04 -21.22 20.03
C LYS A 157 -3.58 -20.02 20.87
N PRO A 158 -2.64 -20.22 21.79
CA PRO A 158 -2.16 -19.13 22.65
C PRO A 158 -1.65 -17.93 21.84
N GLY A 159 -2.11 -16.74 22.18
CA GLY A 159 -1.71 -15.49 21.55
C GLY A 159 -2.47 -15.15 20.26
N GLU A 160 -3.41 -15.97 19.82
CA GLU A 160 -4.33 -15.63 18.73
C GLU A 160 -5.44 -14.72 19.23
N THR A 161 -5.88 -13.81 18.38
CA THR A 161 -7.09 -13.03 18.59
C THR A 161 -8.29 -13.68 17.90
N PHE A 162 -9.47 -13.28 18.30
CA PHE A 162 -10.70 -13.63 17.63
C PHE A 162 -11.40 -12.36 17.13
N GLN A 163 -11.89 -12.39 15.91
CA GLN A 163 -12.48 -11.23 15.27
C GLN A 163 -13.82 -11.61 14.67
N VAL A 164 -14.81 -10.74 14.87
CA VAL A 164 -16.11 -10.85 14.20
C VAL A 164 -16.27 -9.64 13.29
N VAL A 165 -16.61 -9.90 12.03
CA VAL A 165 -16.83 -8.89 11.00
C VAL A 165 -18.24 -9.03 10.47
N GLY A 166 -19.02 -7.95 10.52
CA GLY A 166 -20.31 -7.83 9.88
C GLY A 166 -20.19 -7.04 8.58
N LEU A 167 -20.75 -7.55 7.50
CA LEU A 167 -20.78 -6.89 6.20
C LEU A 167 -22.21 -6.67 5.75
N ASN A 168 -22.49 -5.48 5.23
CA ASN A 168 -23.79 -5.21 4.61
C ASN A 168 -23.84 -5.75 3.16
N ASP A 169 -25.03 -5.71 2.56
CA ASP A 169 -25.28 -6.22 1.21
C ASP A 169 -24.32 -5.67 0.17
N GLU A 170 -24.08 -4.36 0.18
CA GLU A 170 -23.22 -3.69 -0.78
C GLU A 170 -21.75 -4.12 -0.67
N TYR A 171 -21.32 -4.46 0.55
CA TYR A 171 -19.98 -4.99 0.76
C TYR A 171 -19.88 -6.45 0.31
N TRP A 172 -20.90 -7.26 0.57
CA TRP A 172 -20.92 -8.66 0.10
C TRP A 172 -20.83 -8.78 -1.41
N ASP A 173 -21.55 -7.94 -2.14
CA ASP A 173 -21.52 -7.92 -3.60
C ASP A 173 -20.11 -7.66 -4.14
N TYR A 174 -19.38 -6.76 -3.49
CA TYR A 174 -17.97 -6.51 -3.82
C TYR A 174 -17.04 -7.64 -3.39
N PHE A 175 -17.17 -8.10 -2.14
CA PHE A 175 -16.20 -9.00 -1.52
C PHE A 175 -16.28 -10.42 -2.06
N MET A 176 -17.49 -10.91 -2.34
CA MET A 176 -17.75 -12.30 -2.71
C MET A 176 -18.70 -12.48 -3.90
N GLY A 177 -19.21 -11.41 -4.51
CA GLY A 177 -20.27 -11.48 -5.52
C GLY A 177 -20.02 -12.47 -6.64
N ASP A 178 -18.79 -12.53 -7.14
CA ASP A 178 -18.38 -13.45 -8.21
C ASP A 178 -17.81 -14.79 -7.69
N GLN A 179 -17.64 -14.94 -6.38
CA GLN A 179 -16.93 -16.08 -5.78
C GLN A 179 -17.83 -17.07 -5.06
N LEU A 180 -19.05 -16.68 -4.75
CA LEU A 180 -20.04 -17.50 -4.08
C LEU A 180 -21.29 -17.66 -4.94
N PRO A 181 -21.83 -18.90 -5.04
CA PRO A 181 -23.15 -19.12 -5.65
C PRO A 181 -24.24 -18.35 -4.89
N GLU A 182 -25.30 -17.91 -5.59
CA GLU A 182 -26.44 -17.21 -4.98
C GLU A 182 -27.07 -17.95 -3.78
N GLU A 183 -27.08 -19.29 -3.83
CA GLU A 183 -27.58 -20.12 -2.73
C GLU A 183 -26.74 -19.95 -1.47
N GLN A 184 -25.43 -19.87 -1.60
CA GLN A 184 -24.52 -19.66 -0.45
C GLN A 184 -24.59 -18.23 0.08
N LEU A 185 -24.72 -17.24 -0.77
CA LEU A 185 -25.02 -15.86 -0.36
C LEU A 185 -26.34 -15.79 0.40
N GLY A 186 -27.37 -16.51 -0.06
CA GLY A 186 -28.63 -16.63 0.68
C GLY A 186 -28.48 -17.27 2.07
N GLN A 187 -27.57 -18.23 2.23
CA GLN A 187 -27.28 -18.84 3.54
C GLN A 187 -26.57 -17.87 4.49
N LEU A 188 -25.64 -17.04 4.00
CA LEU A 188 -25.00 -15.97 4.79
C LEU A 188 -26.06 -14.99 5.32
N LYS A 189 -26.92 -14.49 4.45
CA LYS A 189 -28.01 -13.56 4.81
C LYS A 189 -29.08 -14.18 5.73
N ALA A 190 -29.31 -15.49 5.62
CA ALA A 190 -30.20 -16.21 6.53
C ALA A 190 -29.63 -16.39 7.95
N GLY A 191 -28.32 -16.18 8.12
CA GLY A 191 -27.66 -16.13 9.42
C GLY A 191 -27.27 -17.47 10.03
N ASN A 192 -27.16 -18.50 9.20
CA ASN A 192 -26.72 -19.83 9.61
C ASN A 192 -25.38 -20.23 8.98
N ALA A 193 -24.69 -19.29 8.35
CA ALA A 193 -23.42 -19.51 7.68
C ALA A 193 -22.44 -18.34 7.89
N CYS A 194 -21.17 -18.61 7.69
CA CYS A 194 -20.09 -17.63 7.76
C CYS A 194 -18.99 -17.94 6.77
N ILE A 195 -18.11 -16.98 6.57
CA ILE A 195 -16.79 -17.17 5.96
C ILE A 195 -15.77 -17.04 7.09
N VAL A 196 -14.80 -17.93 7.11
CA VAL A 196 -13.73 -17.89 8.10
C VAL A 196 -12.41 -17.56 7.43
N ARG A 197 -11.71 -16.60 7.99
CA ARG A 197 -10.32 -16.35 7.66
C ARG A 197 -9.43 -16.91 8.76
N ASN A 198 -8.59 -17.85 8.36
CA ASN A 198 -7.65 -18.46 9.28
C ASN A 198 -6.47 -17.53 9.58
N PRO A 199 -5.85 -17.65 10.76
CA PRO A 199 -4.60 -16.95 11.07
C PRO A 199 -3.52 -17.26 10.05
N ILE A 200 -2.67 -16.27 9.76
CA ILE A 200 -1.53 -16.46 8.86
C ILE A 200 -0.45 -17.25 9.58
N PRO A 201 0.03 -18.36 9.02
CA PRO A 201 1.13 -19.11 9.59
C PRO A 201 2.39 -18.25 9.70
N MET A 202 2.95 -18.15 10.90
CA MET A 202 4.20 -17.46 11.15
C MET A 202 5.27 -18.46 11.53
N SER A 203 6.50 -18.27 11.02
CA SER A 203 7.66 -19.06 11.42
C SER A 203 8.71 -18.14 12.03
N TYR A 204 9.27 -18.56 13.16
CA TYR A 204 10.42 -17.91 13.78
C TYR A 204 11.62 -18.89 13.70
N GLY A 205 12.51 -18.64 12.75
CA GLY A 205 13.64 -19.54 12.50
C GLY A 205 13.17 -20.91 12.01
N GLU A 206 13.54 -21.99 12.74
CA GLU A 206 13.13 -23.37 12.42
C GLU A 206 11.78 -23.75 13.06
N ASP A 207 11.25 -22.95 13.98
CA ASP A 207 10.00 -23.21 14.67
C ASP A 207 8.82 -22.68 13.85
N VAL A 208 7.89 -23.58 13.52
CA VAL A 208 6.61 -23.25 12.91
C VAL A 208 5.56 -23.18 14.02
N LEU A 209 5.02 -22.00 14.24
CA LEU A 209 3.91 -21.82 15.17
C LEU A 209 2.67 -22.50 14.60
N LYS A 210 2.03 -23.34 15.39
CA LYS A 210 0.75 -23.95 15.04
C LYS A 210 -0.35 -22.95 15.32
N PHE A 211 -1.16 -22.67 14.31
CA PHE A 211 -2.32 -21.81 14.40
C PHE A 211 -3.62 -22.63 14.39
N THR A 212 -4.69 -21.99 14.86
CA THR A 212 -6.05 -22.51 14.69
C THR A 212 -6.34 -22.58 13.20
N ASN A 213 -6.87 -23.72 12.76
CA ASN A 213 -7.27 -23.94 11.37
C ASN A 213 -8.69 -24.49 11.36
N ILE A 214 -9.58 -23.80 10.66
CA ILE A 214 -10.98 -24.15 10.48
C ILE A 214 -11.15 -24.45 8.99
N GLU A 215 -11.83 -25.54 8.66
CA GLU A 215 -12.00 -25.94 7.26
C GLU A 215 -13.40 -25.58 6.75
N ALA A 216 -13.51 -25.38 5.44
CA ALA A 216 -14.81 -25.16 4.80
C ALA A 216 -15.69 -26.43 4.95
N GLY A 217 -16.95 -26.23 5.27
CA GLY A 217 -17.93 -27.30 5.55
C GLY A 217 -18.01 -27.70 7.01
N GLU A 218 -17.13 -27.19 7.88
CA GLU A 218 -17.28 -27.37 9.33
C GLU A 218 -18.38 -26.48 9.88
N ASN A 219 -18.99 -26.91 11.00
CA ASN A 219 -19.85 -26.07 11.81
C ASN A 219 -19.04 -25.54 13.00
N ILE A 220 -19.10 -24.25 13.22
CA ILE A 220 -18.52 -23.59 14.39
C ILE A 220 -19.62 -22.97 15.24
N CYS A 221 -19.41 -22.95 16.55
CA CYS A 221 -20.35 -22.28 17.46
C CYS A 221 -19.68 -21.03 18.05
N VAL A 222 -20.29 -19.89 17.80
CA VAL A 222 -19.86 -18.57 18.27
C VAL A 222 -21.02 -17.92 19.02
N ALA A 223 -20.80 -17.49 20.24
CA ALA A 223 -21.84 -16.90 21.11
C ALA A 223 -23.13 -17.74 21.23
N GLY A 224 -22.98 -19.07 21.18
CA GLY A 224 -24.10 -20.03 21.23
C GLY A 224 -24.88 -20.15 19.90
N MET A 225 -24.43 -19.54 18.82
CA MET A 225 -24.97 -19.71 17.48
C MET A 225 -24.10 -20.67 16.66
N GLU A 226 -24.74 -21.67 16.07
CA GLU A 226 -24.10 -22.60 15.14
C GLU A 226 -24.06 -21.96 13.74
N LEU A 227 -22.86 -21.86 13.15
CA LEU A 227 -22.58 -21.28 11.86
C LEU A 227 -21.89 -22.31 10.96
N ASN A 228 -22.40 -22.54 9.77
CA ASN A 228 -21.74 -23.34 8.76
C ASN A 228 -20.66 -22.53 8.03
N VAL A 229 -19.45 -23.05 7.98
CA VAL A 229 -18.33 -22.39 7.28
C VAL A 229 -18.42 -22.69 5.79
N LEU A 230 -18.89 -21.75 4.99
CA LEU A 230 -19.06 -21.93 3.54
C LEU A 230 -17.71 -21.89 2.81
N LYS A 231 -16.81 -21.07 3.28
CA LYS A 231 -15.51 -20.84 2.65
C LYS A 231 -14.48 -20.44 3.68
N THR A 232 -13.23 -20.81 3.44
CA THR A 232 -12.09 -20.32 4.21
C THR A 232 -11.21 -19.42 3.35
N LEU A 233 -10.63 -18.41 3.97
CA LEU A 233 -9.67 -17.49 3.37
C LEU A 233 -8.33 -17.65 4.07
N ASP A 234 -7.26 -17.70 3.28
CA ASP A 234 -5.90 -17.85 3.78
C ASP A 234 -5.03 -16.67 3.33
N GLY A 235 -4.01 -16.36 4.10
CA GLY A 235 -3.06 -15.30 3.74
C GLY A 235 -3.56 -13.88 4.03
N TYR A 236 -2.94 -12.88 3.39
CA TYR A 236 -3.28 -11.47 3.55
C TYR A 236 -4.45 -11.03 2.66
N ASP A 237 -4.74 -11.80 1.61
CA ASP A 237 -5.83 -11.49 0.70
C ASP A 237 -7.17 -11.61 1.42
N GLY A 238 -8.02 -10.60 1.28
CA GLY A 238 -9.34 -10.55 1.93
C GLY A 238 -9.30 -10.31 3.45
N TYR A 239 -8.20 -9.82 4.02
CA TYR A 239 -8.20 -9.36 5.41
C TYR A 239 -9.08 -8.11 5.54
N LEU A 240 -10.06 -8.21 6.41
CA LEU A 240 -10.96 -7.11 6.74
C LEU A 240 -10.52 -6.50 8.08
N GLY A 241 -9.86 -5.37 8.01
CA GLY A 241 -9.46 -4.55 9.16
C GLY A 241 -10.28 -3.26 9.19
N ILE A 242 -10.04 -2.42 10.19
CA ILE A 242 -10.63 -1.08 10.30
C ILE A 242 -9.57 -0.06 9.86
N GLY A 243 -9.90 0.78 8.92
CA GLY A 243 -9.06 1.89 8.50
C GLY A 243 -7.64 1.47 8.12
N ASN A 244 -6.67 2.26 8.58
CA ASN A 244 -5.24 1.93 8.47
C ASN A 244 -4.71 1.12 9.67
N GLY A 245 -5.61 0.50 10.43
CA GLY A 245 -5.28 -0.31 11.59
C GLY A 245 -4.32 -1.44 11.24
N GLY A 246 -3.39 -1.73 12.14
CA GLY A 246 -2.39 -2.76 11.94
C GLY A 246 -3.05 -4.15 11.82
N PHE A 247 -2.44 -5.01 11.02
CA PHE A 247 -2.83 -6.41 10.92
C PHE A 247 -2.71 -7.09 12.29
N THR A 248 -3.81 -7.72 12.73
CA THR A 248 -3.84 -8.54 13.94
C THR A 248 -4.08 -9.99 13.53
N ASN A 249 -3.14 -10.87 13.87
CA ASN A 249 -3.22 -12.27 13.49
C ASN A 249 -4.20 -13.03 14.40
N GLY A 250 -5.24 -13.61 13.81
CA GLY A 250 -6.27 -14.34 14.54
C GLY A 250 -7.30 -14.95 13.61
N VAL A 251 -8.24 -15.67 14.21
CA VAL A 251 -9.41 -16.21 13.50
C VAL A 251 -10.41 -15.08 13.28
N GLN A 252 -10.78 -14.83 12.03
CA GLN A 252 -11.77 -13.84 11.67
C GLN A 252 -13.02 -14.54 11.12
N VAL A 253 -14.16 -14.35 11.78
CA VAL A 253 -15.47 -14.85 11.36
C VAL A 253 -16.23 -13.71 10.71
N ILE A 254 -16.57 -13.87 9.43
CA ILE A 254 -17.20 -12.87 8.58
C ILE A 254 -18.64 -13.31 8.37
N VAL A 255 -19.58 -12.46 8.76
CA VAL A 255 -21.03 -12.70 8.73
C VAL A 255 -21.77 -11.50 8.13
N ASP A 256 -23.05 -11.69 7.86
CA ASP A 256 -23.96 -10.61 7.50
C ASP A 256 -24.16 -9.63 8.69
N ASP A 257 -24.35 -8.34 8.40
CA ASP A 257 -24.47 -7.29 9.43
C ASP A 257 -25.65 -7.55 10.39
N ALA A 258 -26.75 -8.12 9.90
CA ALA A 258 -27.89 -8.51 10.74
C ALA A 258 -27.55 -9.64 11.74
N ILE A 259 -26.50 -10.42 11.49
CA ILE A 259 -26.05 -11.50 12.36
C ILE A 259 -24.97 -11.01 13.32
N TYR A 260 -24.20 -10.04 12.91
CA TYR A 260 -23.14 -9.45 13.73
C TYR A 260 -23.67 -8.96 15.09
N GLU A 261 -24.79 -8.21 15.11
CA GLU A 261 -25.42 -7.74 16.36
C GLU A 261 -25.79 -8.91 17.28
N ARG A 262 -26.31 -9.99 16.71
CA ARG A 262 -26.69 -11.19 17.49
C ARG A 262 -25.52 -11.92 18.10
N LEU A 263 -24.36 -11.90 17.44
CA LEU A 263 -23.12 -12.52 17.92
C LEU A 263 -22.39 -11.65 18.94
N THR A 264 -22.35 -10.35 18.73
CA THR A 264 -21.51 -9.43 19.50
C THR A 264 -22.26 -8.57 20.50
N GLY A 265 -23.59 -8.43 20.33
CA GLY A 265 -24.40 -7.49 21.08
C GLY A 265 -24.17 -6.02 20.71
N LYS A 266 -23.48 -5.74 19.60
CA LYS A 266 -23.15 -4.39 19.12
C LYS A 266 -23.87 -4.15 17.78
N ASP A 267 -24.45 -2.97 17.62
CA ASP A 267 -25.20 -2.54 16.42
C ASP A 267 -24.51 -1.42 15.65
N THR A 268 -23.24 -1.13 16.01
CA THR A 268 -22.50 -0.02 15.43
C THR A 268 -21.59 -0.49 14.30
N TYR A 269 -21.44 0.39 13.29
CA TYR A 269 -20.51 0.21 12.18
C TYR A 269 -19.18 0.89 12.49
N SER A 270 -18.09 0.25 12.13
CA SER A 270 -16.75 0.77 12.33
C SER A 270 -16.27 1.59 11.14
N GLU A 271 -16.80 1.29 9.95
CA GLU A 271 -16.34 1.89 8.71
C GLU A 271 -17.45 1.98 7.68
N PHE A 272 -17.49 3.12 6.97
CA PHE A 272 -18.33 3.35 5.80
C PHE A 272 -17.47 3.64 4.58
N LEU A 273 -17.86 3.06 3.45
CA LEU A 273 -17.17 3.14 2.17
C LEU A 273 -18.16 3.59 1.09
N PRO A 274 -18.47 4.89 1.04
CA PRO A 274 -19.39 5.42 0.04
C PRO A 274 -18.77 5.44 -1.36
N THR A 275 -19.56 4.99 -2.34
CA THR A 275 -19.31 5.14 -3.77
C THR A 275 -20.18 6.27 -4.31
N LEU A 276 -19.59 7.19 -5.07
CA LEU A 276 -20.32 8.30 -5.63
C LEU A 276 -20.96 7.95 -6.98
N ASN A 277 -22.04 8.65 -7.29
CA ASN A 277 -22.63 8.65 -8.63
C ASN A 277 -21.63 9.19 -9.67
N GLU A 278 -21.69 8.67 -10.89
CA GLU A 278 -20.87 9.14 -12.00
C GLU A 278 -21.19 10.63 -12.28
N GLY A 279 -20.16 11.48 -12.19
CA GLY A 279 -20.30 12.94 -12.36
C GLY A 279 -20.71 13.72 -11.12
N ALA A 280 -20.76 13.09 -9.93
CA ALA A 280 -21.00 13.80 -8.68
C ALA A 280 -19.91 14.87 -8.41
N ASP A 281 -20.33 15.99 -7.83
CA ASP A 281 -19.43 17.07 -7.43
C ASP A 281 -18.67 16.68 -6.14
N ARG A 282 -17.40 16.33 -6.29
CA ARG A 282 -16.54 15.89 -5.18
C ARG A 282 -16.30 17.00 -4.15
N GLU A 283 -16.19 18.26 -4.55
CA GLU A 283 -15.95 19.36 -3.60
C GLU A 283 -17.16 19.57 -2.67
N ILE A 284 -18.37 19.43 -3.22
CA ILE A 284 -19.61 19.48 -2.42
C ILE A 284 -19.66 18.29 -1.46
N PHE A 285 -19.31 17.11 -1.94
CA PHE A 285 -19.31 15.91 -1.12
C PHE A 285 -18.23 15.94 -0.03
N ASP A 286 -17.03 16.46 -0.31
CA ASP A 286 -15.97 16.67 0.68
C ASP A 286 -16.45 17.56 1.83
N THR A 287 -17.10 18.69 1.50
CA THR A 287 -17.70 19.58 2.52
C THR A 287 -18.78 18.88 3.35
N PHE A 288 -19.59 18.03 2.73
CA PHE A 288 -20.59 17.23 3.43
C PHE A 288 -19.91 16.23 4.39
N ILE A 289 -18.90 15.48 3.93
CA ILE A 289 -18.16 14.51 4.74
C ILE A 289 -17.45 15.18 5.91
N GLU A 290 -16.80 16.34 5.72
CA GLU A 290 -16.22 17.09 6.82
C GLU A 290 -17.27 17.46 7.88
N SER A 291 -18.45 17.90 7.46
CA SER A 291 -19.55 18.21 8.37
C SER A 291 -20.15 16.98 9.05
N PHE A 292 -20.16 15.85 8.36
CA PHE A 292 -20.60 14.55 8.88
C PHE A 292 -19.67 14.04 9.96
N CYS A 293 -18.35 14.01 9.67
CA CYS A 293 -17.34 13.59 10.63
C CYS A 293 -17.25 14.51 11.86
N ALA A 294 -17.52 15.80 11.69
CA ALA A 294 -17.52 16.75 12.83
C ALA A 294 -18.69 16.55 13.81
N ARG A 295 -19.77 15.87 13.39
CA ARG A 295 -20.94 15.57 14.24
C ARG A 295 -20.83 14.23 14.95
N THR A 296 -20.05 13.32 14.42
CA THR A 296 -19.77 11.99 15.00
C THR A 296 -18.50 12.11 15.84
N PRO A 297 -18.58 12.03 17.17
CA PRO A 297 -17.43 12.22 18.06
C PRO A 297 -16.40 11.10 17.96
#